data_ee74fb77574f1da797776b03390d9c06
#
_entry.id   ee74fb77574f1da797776b03390d9c06
#
_cell.length_a   1.000
_cell.length_b   1.000
_cell.length_c   1.000
_cell.angle_alpha   90.00
_cell.angle_beta   90.00
_cell.angle_gamma   90.00
#
_symmetry.space_group_name_H-M   'P 1'
#
loop_
_entity.id
_entity.type
_entity.pdbx_description
1 polymer ?
#
loop_
_entity_poly.entity_id
_entity_poly.type
_entity_poly.pdbx_seq_one_letter_code
_entity_poly.pdbx_strand_id
1 'polypeptide(L)'
;KLDACEESADDLMLKEDSAAYAWSGKRVSYEEFCEITENNEDRYEYIDGEIYLLAAPGVSHQMFLANLYTLFNNWFMGKPCRVFFSPFDVTLANDALKSKNVVEPDLLVSCDYLTQRNENDRYTGIPALVVEILSPGTRGKDQLKKLNVYLNGGVREYWIVDPRDRKVMLYYFADQQLEDMDLFRDPAVVKSIHFPGLEVSTTDIFAD
;
A
#
# COMPACT_ATOMS: atom_id res chain seq x y z
N LYS A 1 15.91 -48.62 -20.37
CA LYS A 1 14.68 -48.06 -19.74
C LYS A 1 15.12 -46.95 -18.83
N LEU A 2 14.96 -45.74 -19.30
CA LEU A 2 15.16 -44.53 -18.56
C LEU A 2 13.76 -44.16 -18.03
N ASP A 3 13.56 -44.30 -16.74
CA ASP A 3 12.41 -43.71 -16.05
C ASP A 3 12.69 -42.20 -15.94
N ALA A 4 12.00 -41.43 -16.77
CA ALA A 4 11.92 -40.02 -16.62
C ALA A 4 11.05 -39.78 -15.38
N CYS A 5 11.68 -39.24 -14.31
CA CYS A 5 10.99 -38.73 -13.14
C CYS A 5 10.23 -37.48 -13.61
N GLU A 6 8.91 -37.59 -13.81
CA GLU A 6 8.04 -36.44 -14.00
C GLU A 6 8.01 -35.70 -12.64
N GLU A 7 8.65 -34.54 -12.56
CA GLU A 7 8.44 -33.62 -11.43
C GLU A 7 6.95 -33.26 -11.38
N SER A 8 6.31 -33.49 -10.24
CA SER A 8 4.90 -33.19 -10.08
C SER A 8 4.66 -31.66 -10.06
N ALA A 9 3.49 -31.22 -10.51
CA ALA A 9 3.12 -29.81 -10.48
C ALA A 9 3.22 -29.22 -9.05
N ASP A 10 3.04 -30.05 -8.02
CA ASP A 10 3.20 -29.66 -6.61
C ASP A 10 4.67 -29.41 -6.24
N ASP A 11 5.65 -30.16 -6.81
CA ASP A 11 7.08 -29.91 -6.59
C ASP A 11 7.58 -28.65 -7.29
N LEU A 12 7.01 -28.27 -8.44
CA LEU A 12 7.28 -27.00 -9.09
C LEU A 12 6.70 -25.82 -8.29
N MET A 13 5.45 -25.92 -7.82
CA MET A 13 4.84 -24.89 -6.96
C MET A 13 5.62 -24.67 -5.66
N LEU A 14 6.08 -25.74 -4.99
CA LEU A 14 6.89 -25.63 -3.77
C LEU A 14 8.28 -25.00 -4.01
N LYS A 15 8.84 -25.13 -5.22
CA LYS A 15 10.11 -24.49 -5.57
C LYS A 15 9.96 -23.02 -5.92
N GLU A 16 8.88 -22.62 -6.59
CA GLU A 16 8.57 -21.22 -6.91
C GLU A 16 8.26 -20.42 -5.63
N ASP A 17 7.40 -20.96 -4.73
CA ASP A 17 7.16 -20.36 -3.42
C ASP A 17 8.44 -20.17 -2.59
N SER A 18 9.37 -21.11 -2.67
CA SER A 18 10.64 -21.03 -1.92
C SER A 18 11.57 -19.92 -2.42
N ALA A 19 11.55 -19.59 -3.71
CA ALA A 19 12.39 -18.53 -4.29
C ALA A 19 11.85 -17.13 -3.95
N ALA A 20 10.53 -16.93 -4.00
CA ALA A 20 9.87 -15.68 -3.64
C ALA A 20 10.09 -15.32 -2.16
N TYR A 21 9.92 -16.29 -1.27
CA TYR A 21 10.19 -16.11 0.17
C TYR A 21 11.67 -15.90 0.49
N ALA A 22 12.60 -16.30 -0.41
CA ALA A 22 14.02 -16.19 -0.18
C ALA A 22 14.50 -14.73 0.04
N TRP A 23 13.79 -13.76 -0.47
CA TRP A 23 14.14 -12.34 -0.39
C TRP A 23 13.41 -11.59 0.73
N SER A 24 12.25 -12.05 1.17
CA SER A 24 11.45 -11.34 2.17
C SER A 24 12.20 -11.20 3.51
N GLY A 25 12.27 -9.97 4.02
CA GLY A 25 12.98 -9.60 5.25
C GLY A 25 14.48 -9.44 5.09
N LYS A 26 15.04 -9.58 3.88
CA LYS A 26 16.46 -9.32 3.63
C LYS A 26 16.74 -7.84 3.41
N ARG A 27 17.91 -7.42 3.84
CA ARG A 27 18.45 -6.09 3.53
C ARG A 27 19.24 -6.16 2.24
N VAL A 28 18.92 -5.27 1.31
CA VAL A 28 19.55 -5.12 0.01
C VAL A 28 19.72 -3.65 -0.32
N SER A 29 20.58 -3.32 -1.28
CA SER A 29 20.62 -1.97 -1.85
C SER A 29 19.39 -1.71 -2.73
N TYR A 30 19.13 -0.44 -3.07
CA TYR A 30 18.03 -0.09 -3.98
C TYR A 30 18.29 -0.65 -5.39
N GLU A 31 19.55 -0.67 -5.82
CA GLU A 31 19.98 -1.24 -7.10
C GLU A 31 19.71 -2.75 -7.16
N GLU A 32 20.07 -3.48 -6.11
CA GLU A 32 19.77 -4.92 -5.99
C GLU A 32 18.27 -5.20 -5.97
N PHE A 33 17.47 -4.34 -5.29
CA PHE A 33 16.01 -4.42 -5.31
C PHE A 33 15.45 -4.29 -6.73
N CYS A 34 15.94 -3.31 -7.51
CA CYS A 34 15.52 -3.14 -8.90
C CYS A 34 15.86 -4.38 -9.74
N GLU A 35 17.07 -4.94 -9.62
CA GLU A 35 17.49 -6.15 -10.33
C GLU A 35 16.63 -7.37 -9.98
N ILE A 36 16.26 -7.53 -8.69
CA ILE A 36 15.38 -8.61 -8.22
C ILE A 36 13.99 -8.48 -8.84
N THR A 37 13.42 -7.27 -8.83
CA THR A 37 12.04 -7.03 -9.30
C THR A 37 11.93 -7.04 -10.83
N GLU A 38 12.98 -6.65 -11.57
CA GLU A 38 13.00 -6.74 -13.04
C GLU A 38 13.00 -8.19 -13.54
N ASN A 39 13.52 -9.12 -12.77
CA ASN A 39 13.66 -10.53 -13.14
C ASN A 39 12.66 -11.46 -12.44
N ASN A 40 11.62 -10.89 -11.81
CA ASN A 40 10.65 -11.64 -11.03
C ASN A 40 9.24 -11.13 -11.28
N GLU A 41 8.27 -12.03 -11.39
CA GLU A 41 6.84 -11.69 -11.55
C GLU A 41 6.15 -11.41 -10.21
N ASP A 42 6.81 -11.72 -9.09
CA ASP A 42 6.31 -11.45 -7.75
C ASP A 42 6.35 -9.95 -7.44
N ARG A 43 5.42 -9.50 -6.59
CA ARG A 43 5.34 -8.11 -6.14
C ARG A 43 6.07 -7.93 -4.82
N TYR A 44 6.84 -6.88 -4.72
CA TYR A 44 7.63 -6.58 -3.54
C TYR A 44 7.53 -5.11 -3.15
N GLU A 45 7.55 -4.86 -1.86
CA GLU A 45 7.84 -3.54 -1.31
C GLU A 45 9.31 -3.46 -0.87
N TYR A 46 9.86 -2.26 -0.90
CA TYR A 46 11.21 -1.95 -0.41
C TYR A 46 11.11 -0.82 0.63
N ILE A 47 11.35 -1.16 1.89
CA ILE A 47 11.15 -0.25 3.02
C ILE A 47 12.41 -0.22 3.87
N ASP A 48 13.05 0.95 4.01
CA ASP A 48 14.26 1.16 4.81
C ASP A 48 15.39 0.16 4.51
N GLY A 49 15.55 -0.23 3.25
CA GLY A 49 16.57 -1.17 2.82
C GLY A 49 16.19 -2.65 2.95
N GLU A 50 14.95 -2.96 3.31
CA GLU A 50 14.44 -4.32 3.43
C GLU A 50 13.39 -4.62 2.35
N ILE A 51 13.46 -5.82 1.77
CA ILE A 51 12.48 -6.33 0.79
C ILE A 51 11.34 -7.04 1.53
N TYR A 52 10.10 -6.82 1.08
CA TYR A 52 8.90 -7.49 1.56
C TYR A 52 8.11 -8.07 0.40
N LEU A 53 7.91 -9.38 0.40
CA LEU A 53 7.02 -10.05 -0.56
C LEU A 53 5.57 -9.70 -0.25
N LEU A 54 4.82 -9.29 -1.26
CA LEU A 54 3.39 -9.03 -1.15
C LEU A 54 2.60 -10.29 -1.46
N ALA A 55 1.86 -10.77 -0.49
CA ALA A 55 0.95 -11.90 -0.67
C ALA A 55 -0.31 -11.49 -1.43
N ALA A 56 -0.91 -12.42 -2.16
CA ALA A 56 -2.22 -12.20 -2.77
C ALA A 56 -3.28 -11.91 -1.68
N PRO A 57 -4.10 -10.86 -1.85
CA PRO A 57 -5.12 -10.50 -0.87
C PRO A 57 -6.28 -11.49 -0.89
N GLY A 58 -6.87 -11.74 0.30
CA GLY A 58 -8.07 -12.55 0.45
C GLY A 58 -9.34 -11.82 0.00
N VAL A 59 -10.46 -12.58 -0.09
CA VAL A 59 -11.76 -12.08 -0.57
C VAL A 59 -12.24 -10.87 0.24
N SER A 60 -12.24 -10.95 1.57
CA SER A 60 -12.71 -9.85 2.43
C SER A 60 -11.89 -8.57 2.24
N HIS A 61 -10.56 -8.70 2.07
CA HIS A 61 -9.70 -7.55 1.80
C HIS A 61 -10.10 -6.86 0.48
N GLN A 62 -10.35 -7.64 -0.57
CA GLN A 62 -10.78 -7.11 -1.87
C GLN A 62 -12.17 -6.46 -1.80
N MET A 63 -13.10 -6.99 -1.00
CA MET A 63 -14.42 -6.38 -0.79
C MET A 63 -14.28 -5.01 -0.12
N PHE A 64 -13.50 -4.90 0.95
CA PHE A 64 -13.28 -3.62 1.63
C PHE A 64 -12.54 -2.62 0.74
N LEU A 65 -11.58 -3.07 -0.07
CA LEU A 65 -10.92 -2.23 -1.05
C LEU A 65 -11.90 -1.71 -2.11
N ALA A 66 -12.79 -2.54 -2.62
CA ALA A 66 -13.82 -2.14 -3.59
C ALA A 66 -14.81 -1.11 -3.00
N ASN A 67 -15.22 -1.31 -1.73
CA ASN A 67 -16.08 -0.38 -1.03
C ASN A 67 -15.37 0.99 -0.86
N LEU A 68 -14.15 0.99 -0.35
CA LEU A 68 -13.33 2.19 -0.19
C LEU A 68 -13.13 2.91 -1.52
N TYR A 69 -12.72 2.18 -2.56
CA TYR A 69 -12.54 2.75 -3.89
C TYR A 69 -13.83 3.42 -4.39
N THR A 70 -14.97 2.75 -4.24
CA THR A 70 -16.26 3.30 -4.68
C THR A 70 -16.61 4.59 -3.94
N LEU A 71 -16.48 4.62 -2.63
CA LEU A 71 -16.77 5.78 -1.79
C LEU A 71 -15.86 6.96 -2.14
N PHE A 72 -14.55 6.72 -2.23
CA PHE A 72 -13.57 7.73 -2.59
C PHE A 72 -13.76 8.23 -4.03
N ASN A 73 -13.84 7.30 -4.99
CA ASN A 73 -13.99 7.66 -6.41
C ASN A 73 -15.25 8.50 -6.67
N ASN A 74 -16.36 8.17 -6.05
CA ASN A 74 -17.60 8.95 -6.16
C ASN A 74 -17.40 10.38 -5.64
N TRP A 75 -16.68 10.56 -4.54
CA TRP A 75 -16.42 11.89 -3.99
C TRP A 75 -15.41 12.69 -4.84
N PHE A 76 -14.38 12.03 -5.41
CA PHE A 76 -13.38 12.68 -6.26
C PHE A 76 -13.84 12.89 -7.70
N MET A 77 -14.99 12.34 -8.12
CA MET A 77 -15.52 12.52 -9.47
C MET A 77 -15.71 14.01 -9.79
N GLY A 78 -15.15 14.46 -10.89
CA GLY A 78 -15.18 15.87 -11.31
C GLY A 78 -14.21 16.80 -10.57
N LYS A 79 -13.38 16.28 -9.64
CA LYS A 79 -12.34 17.04 -8.94
C LYS A 79 -10.96 16.82 -9.57
N PRO A 80 -9.94 17.65 -9.27
CA PRO A 80 -8.60 17.53 -9.86
C PRO A 80 -7.85 16.25 -9.49
N CYS A 81 -8.11 15.70 -8.30
CA CYS A 81 -7.44 14.50 -7.81
C CYS A 81 -8.11 13.23 -8.30
N ARG A 82 -7.36 12.12 -8.33
CA ARG A 82 -7.83 10.79 -8.72
C ARG A 82 -7.47 9.76 -7.68
N VAL A 83 -8.32 8.74 -7.61
CA VAL A 83 -8.14 7.58 -6.75
C VAL A 83 -7.51 6.46 -7.57
N PHE A 84 -6.46 5.86 -7.04
CA PHE A 84 -5.80 4.67 -7.58
C PHE A 84 -5.79 3.59 -6.50
N PHE A 85 -5.65 2.33 -6.92
CA PHE A 85 -5.60 1.18 -6.02
C PHE A 85 -4.57 0.17 -6.53
N SER A 86 -4.14 -0.71 -5.62
CA SER A 86 -3.16 -1.78 -5.88
C SER A 86 -3.61 -2.69 -7.06
N PRO A 87 -2.66 -3.09 -7.94
CA PRO A 87 -1.22 -2.81 -7.87
C PRO A 87 -0.86 -1.42 -8.43
N PHE A 88 -0.22 -0.61 -7.61
CA PHE A 88 0.24 0.74 -7.98
C PHE A 88 1.45 1.15 -7.14
N ASP A 89 2.64 1.06 -7.73
CA ASP A 89 3.89 1.37 -7.05
C ASP A 89 4.05 2.87 -6.81
N VAL A 90 4.49 3.22 -5.63
CA VAL A 90 4.88 4.58 -5.23
C VAL A 90 6.31 4.57 -4.75
N THR A 91 7.17 5.35 -5.40
CA THR A 91 8.55 5.57 -4.95
C THR A 91 8.62 6.84 -4.12
N LEU A 92 8.89 6.70 -2.83
CA LEU A 92 9.11 7.82 -1.92
C LEU A 92 10.60 8.03 -1.70
N ALA A 93 11.09 9.23 -2.06
CA ALA A 93 12.48 9.61 -1.93
C ALA A 93 12.59 11.10 -1.70
N ASN A 94 13.13 11.50 -0.55
CA ASN A 94 13.47 12.88 -0.22
C ASN A 94 14.54 12.92 0.88
N ASP A 95 14.99 14.10 1.26
CA ASP A 95 16.07 14.29 2.24
C ASP A 95 15.72 13.80 3.66
N ALA A 96 14.44 13.65 3.99
CA ALA A 96 13.98 13.17 5.30
C ALA A 96 14.00 11.64 5.40
N LEU A 97 14.00 10.94 4.25
CA LEU A 97 14.09 9.49 4.18
C LEU A 97 15.55 9.05 4.13
N LYS A 98 15.89 8.00 4.89
CA LYS A 98 17.24 7.42 4.91
C LYS A 98 17.63 6.75 3.59
N SER A 99 16.65 6.28 2.86
CA SER A 99 16.78 5.60 1.57
C SER A 99 15.55 5.85 0.72
N LYS A 100 15.61 5.53 -0.56
CA LYS A 100 14.40 5.39 -1.37
C LYS A 100 13.55 4.28 -0.78
N ASN A 101 12.24 4.44 -0.84
CA ASN A 101 11.28 3.41 -0.46
C ASN A 101 10.31 3.18 -1.62
N VAL A 102 9.99 1.93 -1.89
CA VAL A 102 8.96 1.55 -2.88
C VAL A 102 7.86 0.84 -2.12
N VAL A 103 6.66 1.41 -2.17
CA VAL A 103 5.48 0.89 -1.48
C VAL A 103 4.34 0.71 -2.47
N GLU A 104 3.47 -0.25 -2.20
CA GLU A 104 2.28 -0.52 -2.98
C GLU A 104 1.04 -0.40 -2.07
N PRO A 105 0.56 0.83 -1.82
CA PRO A 105 -0.59 1.03 -0.97
C PRO A 105 -1.87 0.44 -1.57
N ASP A 106 -2.76 -0.08 -0.71
CA ASP A 106 -4.04 -0.62 -1.16
C ASP A 106 -4.87 0.40 -1.94
N LEU A 107 -4.91 1.67 -1.46
CA LEU A 107 -5.56 2.77 -2.16
C LEU A 107 -4.80 4.07 -1.91
N LEU A 108 -4.76 4.93 -2.92
CA LEU A 108 -4.16 6.25 -2.80
C LEU A 108 -4.95 7.31 -3.58
N VAL A 109 -4.76 8.57 -3.18
CA VAL A 109 -5.25 9.75 -3.89
C VAL A 109 -4.08 10.59 -4.37
N SER A 110 -4.00 10.81 -5.68
CA SER A 110 -3.03 11.72 -6.29
C SER A 110 -3.72 12.92 -6.92
N CYS A 111 -3.15 14.12 -6.71
CA CYS A 111 -3.62 15.36 -7.31
C CYS A 111 -2.69 15.86 -8.42
N ASP A 112 -1.54 15.24 -8.59
CA ASP A 112 -0.48 15.57 -9.54
C ASP A 112 -0.20 14.46 -10.57
N TYR A 113 -1.03 13.41 -10.60
CA TYR A 113 -0.85 12.22 -11.44
C TYR A 113 -0.67 12.50 -12.94
N LEU A 114 -1.15 13.64 -13.44
CA LEU A 114 -0.98 14.03 -14.84
C LEU A 114 0.41 14.60 -15.13
N THR A 115 1.03 15.23 -14.14
CA THR A 115 2.33 15.92 -14.28
C THR A 115 3.48 15.11 -13.69
N GLN A 116 3.20 14.25 -12.73
CA GLN A 116 4.16 13.38 -12.05
C GLN A 116 4.13 11.97 -12.63
N ARG A 117 4.51 11.85 -13.90
CA ARG A 117 4.70 10.58 -14.62
C ARG A 117 6.02 10.59 -15.36
N ASN A 118 6.72 9.47 -15.35
CA ASN A 118 7.89 9.28 -16.21
C ASN A 118 7.49 8.82 -17.63
N GLU A 119 8.48 8.66 -18.49
CA GLU A 119 8.31 8.21 -19.88
C GLU A 119 7.68 6.81 -20.01
N ASN A 120 7.78 5.97 -18.97
CA ASN A 120 7.21 4.64 -18.92
C ASN A 120 5.81 4.61 -18.26
N ASP A 121 5.14 5.77 -18.16
CA ASP A 121 3.82 5.94 -17.52
C ASP A 121 3.76 5.54 -16.04
N ARG A 122 4.90 5.55 -15.33
CA ARG A 122 4.99 5.26 -13.89
C ARG A 122 4.86 6.54 -13.08
N TYR A 123 4.10 6.48 -12.01
CA TYR A 123 3.91 7.61 -11.09
C TYR A 123 5.20 7.92 -10.32
N THR A 124 5.53 9.20 -10.26
CA THR A 124 6.75 9.71 -9.61
C THR A 124 6.47 10.79 -8.57
N GLY A 125 5.19 11.04 -8.29
CA GLY A 125 4.76 12.04 -7.33
C GLY A 125 4.62 11.48 -5.91
N ILE A 126 4.07 12.33 -5.03
CA ILE A 126 3.75 11.96 -3.64
C ILE A 126 2.24 11.95 -3.50
N PRO A 127 1.63 10.82 -3.10
CA PRO A 127 0.20 10.75 -2.86
C PRO A 127 -0.22 11.74 -1.77
N ALA A 128 -1.35 12.42 -1.98
CA ALA A 128 -1.91 13.31 -0.98
C ALA A 128 -2.55 12.55 0.20
N LEU A 129 -3.13 11.38 -0.09
CA LEU A 129 -3.74 10.49 0.89
C LEU A 129 -3.43 9.04 0.52
N VAL A 130 -3.17 8.21 1.51
CA VAL A 130 -2.92 6.76 1.38
C VAL A 130 -3.83 6.00 2.33
N VAL A 131 -4.33 4.85 1.90
CA VAL A 131 -5.11 3.90 2.72
C VAL A 131 -4.46 2.52 2.65
N GLU A 132 -4.28 1.91 3.82
CA GLU A 132 -3.84 0.52 3.97
C GLU A 132 -4.91 -0.29 4.71
N ILE A 133 -5.26 -1.45 4.21
CA ILE A 133 -6.20 -2.38 4.80
C ILE A 133 -5.43 -3.51 5.48
N LEU A 134 -5.59 -3.66 6.77
CA LEU A 134 -4.86 -4.67 7.51
C LEU A 134 -5.29 -6.09 7.17
N SER A 135 -4.31 -6.92 6.83
CA SER A 135 -4.47 -8.36 6.74
C SER A 135 -3.99 -9.06 8.04
N PRO A 136 -4.37 -10.33 8.28
CA PRO A 136 -3.87 -11.07 9.44
C PRO A 136 -2.34 -11.17 9.53
N GLY A 137 -1.64 -11.12 8.39
CA GLY A 137 -0.18 -11.25 8.30
C GLY A 137 0.61 -9.96 8.47
N THR A 138 -0.02 -8.79 8.28
CA THR A 138 0.68 -7.47 8.24
C THR A 138 0.55 -6.66 9.54
N ARG A 139 0.08 -7.29 10.64
CA ARG A 139 -0.15 -6.60 11.92
C ARG A 139 1.13 -6.38 12.71
N GLY A 140 1.39 -5.14 13.04
CA GLY A 140 2.32 -4.71 14.11
C GLY A 140 3.57 -3.99 13.62
N LYS A 141 4.64 -4.70 13.25
CA LYS A 141 5.92 -4.05 12.93
C LYS A 141 5.87 -3.25 11.62
N ASP A 142 5.14 -3.76 10.63
CA ASP A 142 5.08 -3.15 9.30
C ASP A 142 4.28 -1.85 9.29
N GLN A 143 3.24 -1.73 10.13
CA GLN A 143 2.44 -0.51 10.27
C GLN A 143 3.28 0.69 10.74
N LEU A 144 4.16 0.49 11.74
CA LEU A 144 5.03 1.56 12.23
C LEU A 144 6.08 1.97 11.19
N LYS A 145 6.60 1.01 10.40
CA LYS A 145 7.53 1.31 9.31
C LYS A 145 6.84 2.12 8.23
N LYS A 146 5.68 1.67 7.74
CA LYS A 146 4.90 2.40 6.72
C LYS A 146 4.44 3.77 7.22
N LEU A 147 4.02 3.90 8.48
CA LEU A 147 3.69 5.20 9.08
C LEU A 147 4.85 6.19 8.95
N ASN A 148 6.07 5.76 9.32
CA ASN A 148 7.27 6.58 9.21
C ASN A 148 7.63 6.90 7.74
N VAL A 149 7.48 5.94 6.85
CA VAL A 149 7.75 6.12 5.41
C VAL A 149 6.79 7.14 4.81
N TYR A 150 5.49 7.04 5.09
CA TYR A 150 4.49 8.00 4.58
C TYR A 150 4.67 9.38 5.20
N LEU A 151 4.88 9.47 6.52
CA LEU A 151 5.16 10.72 7.22
C LEU A 151 6.37 11.44 6.62
N ASN A 152 7.51 10.77 6.57
CA ASN A 152 8.76 11.36 6.07
C ASN A 152 8.75 11.49 4.54
N GLY A 153 7.98 10.66 3.83
CA GLY A 153 7.79 10.70 2.39
C GLY A 153 6.99 11.90 1.89
N GLY A 154 6.30 12.63 2.80
CA GLY A 154 5.55 13.83 2.47
C GLY A 154 4.07 13.58 2.14
N VAL A 155 3.56 12.38 2.39
CA VAL A 155 2.11 12.10 2.37
C VAL A 155 1.42 13.01 3.39
N ARG A 156 0.22 13.50 3.07
CA ARG A 156 -0.51 14.43 3.96
C ARG A 156 -1.48 13.73 4.89
N GLU A 157 -2.07 12.63 4.43
CA GLU A 157 -3.04 11.88 5.24
C GLU A 157 -2.87 10.38 5.01
N TYR A 158 -2.93 9.61 6.08
CA TYR A 158 -2.76 8.17 6.06
C TYR A 158 -3.87 7.51 6.88
N TRP A 159 -4.58 6.57 6.25
CA TRP A 159 -5.63 5.80 6.90
C TRP A 159 -5.20 4.34 7.03
N ILE A 160 -5.40 3.79 8.21
CA ILE A 160 -5.27 2.35 8.46
C ILE A 160 -6.66 1.79 8.75
N VAL A 161 -7.13 0.94 7.85
CA VAL A 161 -8.43 0.26 7.99
C VAL A 161 -8.19 -1.12 8.62
N ASP A 162 -8.77 -1.38 9.77
CA ASP A 162 -8.70 -2.66 10.48
C ASP A 162 -10.04 -3.39 10.42
N PRO A 163 -10.20 -4.35 9.48
CA PRO A 163 -11.44 -5.08 9.33
C PRO A 163 -11.82 -5.95 10.55
N ARG A 164 -10.82 -6.47 11.24
CA ARG A 164 -11.05 -7.33 12.41
C ARG A 164 -11.71 -6.58 13.56
N ASP A 165 -11.20 -5.39 13.86
CA ASP A 165 -11.70 -4.58 14.95
C ASP A 165 -12.73 -3.54 14.47
N ARG A 166 -13.10 -3.59 13.16
CA ARG A 166 -14.02 -2.67 12.47
C ARG A 166 -13.74 -1.21 12.85
N LYS A 167 -12.50 -0.78 12.59
CA LYS A 167 -12.04 0.57 12.94
C LYS A 167 -11.16 1.16 11.84
N VAL A 168 -11.11 2.49 11.79
CA VAL A 168 -10.20 3.25 10.94
C VAL A 168 -9.36 4.16 11.85
N MET A 169 -8.05 4.11 11.68
CA MET A 169 -7.12 5.06 12.26
C MET A 169 -6.72 6.06 11.17
N LEU A 170 -6.91 7.33 11.43
CA LEU A 170 -6.54 8.42 10.55
C LEU A 170 -5.36 9.16 11.15
N TYR A 171 -4.31 9.37 10.36
CA TYR A 171 -3.15 10.18 10.70
C TYR A 171 -3.06 11.34 9.73
N TYR A 172 -2.94 12.54 10.24
CA TYR A 172 -2.73 13.76 9.45
C TYR A 172 -1.33 14.30 9.69
N PHE A 173 -0.63 14.61 8.61
CA PHE A 173 0.76 15.05 8.63
C PHE A 173 0.86 16.46 8.02
N ALA A 174 1.58 17.35 8.72
CA ALA A 174 2.00 18.63 8.19
C ALA A 174 3.49 18.82 8.48
N ASP A 175 4.22 19.35 7.51
CA ASP A 175 5.66 19.61 7.59
C ASP A 175 6.47 18.40 8.10
N GLN A 176 6.09 17.20 7.63
CA GLN A 176 6.68 15.91 8.02
C GLN A 176 6.59 15.63 9.53
N GLN A 177 5.54 16.13 10.16
CA GLN A 177 5.21 15.88 11.57
C GLN A 177 3.78 15.36 11.68
N LEU A 178 3.55 14.53 12.70
CA LEU A 178 2.20 14.11 13.06
C LEU A 178 1.49 15.28 13.75
N GLU A 179 0.51 15.86 13.06
CA GLU A 179 -0.29 16.97 13.58
C GLU A 179 -1.56 16.51 14.29
N ASP A 180 -2.19 15.45 13.76
CA ASP A 180 -3.43 14.93 14.31
C ASP A 180 -3.58 13.43 14.07
N MET A 181 -4.32 12.76 14.96
CA MET A 181 -4.64 11.35 14.89
C MET A 181 -6.02 11.07 15.49
N ASP A 182 -6.88 10.46 14.69
CA ASP A 182 -8.22 10.05 15.12
C ASP A 182 -8.44 8.54 14.97
N LEU A 183 -9.30 8.01 15.83
CA LEU A 183 -9.74 6.62 15.81
C LEU A 183 -11.26 6.52 15.71
N PHE A 184 -11.73 5.96 14.60
CA PHE A 184 -13.15 5.75 14.31
C PHE A 184 -13.50 4.28 14.43
N ARG A 185 -14.45 3.94 15.29
CA ARG A 185 -14.99 2.58 15.46
C ARG A 185 -16.39 2.52 14.86
N ASP A 186 -16.66 1.47 14.11
CA ASP A 186 -17.99 1.25 13.52
C ASP A 186 -19.08 1.10 14.60
N PRO A 187 -20.25 1.80 14.48
CA PRO A 187 -20.58 2.75 13.41
C PRO A 187 -20.05 4.17 13.66
N ALA A 188 -19.33 4.72 12.68
CA ALA A 188 -18.82 6.09 12.72
C ALA A 188 -18.71 6.67 11.31
N VAL A 189 -18.41 7.98 11.21
CA VAL A 189 -18.09 8.65 9.97
C VAL A 189 -16.66 9.18 10.06
N VAL A 190 -15.77 8.65 9.21
CA VAL A 190 -14.40 9.14 9.06
C VAL A 190 -14.44 10.41 8.25
N LYS A 191 -13.83 11.47 8.76
CA LYS A 191 -13.76 12.78 8.09
C LYS A 191 -12.31 13.08 7.75
N SER A 192 -12.02 13.20 6.44
CA SER A 192 -10.69 13.59 6.02
C SER A 192 -10.36 15.01 6.48
N ILE A 193 -9.14 15.19 7.00
CA ILE A 193 -8.62 16.49 7.39
C ILE A 193 -8.03 17.19 6.15
N HIS A 194 -7.28 16.46 5.32
CA HIS A 194 -6.66 17.01 4.11
C HIS A 194 -7.68 17.34 3.00
N PHE A 195 -8.79 16.60 2.92
CA PHE A 195 -9.85 16.84 1.94
C PHE A 195 -11.18 17.21 2.64
N PRO A 196 -11.38 18.47 3.04
CA PRO A 196 -12.59 18.89 3.72
C PRO A 196 -13.86 18.53 2.95
N GLY A 197 -14.79 17.83 3.62
CA GLY A 197 -16.03 17.32 3.03
C GLY A 197 -15.93 15.89 2.47
N LEU A 198 -14.75 15.26 2.44
CA LEU A 198 -14.64 13.81 2.25
C LEU A 198 -15.03 13.15 3.58
N GLU A 199 -16.23 12.59 3.60
CA GLU A 199 -16.78 11.87 4.74
C GLU A 199 -17.12 10.44 4.31
N VAL A 200 -16.65 9.46 5.07
CA VAL A 200 -16.77 8.03 4.73
C VAL A 200 -17.33 7.27 5.91
N SER A 201 -18.50 6.63 5.71
CA SER A 201 -19.13 5.80 6.73
C SER A 201 -18.32 4.51 6.94
N THR A 202 -17.96 4.20 8.18
CA THR A 202 -17.32 2.92 8.50
C THR A 202 -18.24 1.74 8.22
N THR A 203 -19.55 1.91 8.37
CA THR A 203 -20.53 0.88 8.04
C THR A 203 -20.51 0.54 6.56
N ASP A 204 -20.32 1.55 5.69
CA ASP A 204 -20.21 1.33 4.24
C ASP A 204 -18.86 0.71 3.85
N ILE A 205 -17.78 1.07 4.55
CA ILE A 205 -16.46 0.41 4.35
C ILE A 205 -16.57 -1.08 4.63
N PHE A 206 -17.17 -1.44 5.78
CA PHE A 206 -17.25 -2.81 6.29
C PHE A 206 -18.54 -3.54 5.90
N ALA A 207 -19.27 -3.06 4.90
CA ALA A 207 -20.40 -3.77 4.34
C ALA A 207 -19.95 -5.04 3.57
N ASP A 208 -20.76 -6.13 3.74
CA ASP A 208 -20.56 -7.41 3.06
C ASP A 208 -21.14 -7.39 1.64
#